data_010310cd31b6592c65f289a7fabe839c
#
_entry.id   010310cd31b6592c65f289a7fabe839c
#
_cell.length_a   1.000
_cell.length_b   1.000
_cell.length_c   1.000
_cell.angle_alpha   90.00
_cell.angle_beta   90.00
_cell.angle_gamma   90.00
#
_symmetry.space_group_name_H-M   'P 1'
#
loop_
_entity.id
_entity.type
_entity.pdbx_description
1 polymer ?
#
loop_
_entity_poly.entity_id
_entity_poly.type
_entity_poly.pdbx_seq_one_letter_code
_entity_poly.pdbx_strand_id
1 'polypeptide(L)'
;MRLTTKGRFAVTAMIDLALRQHNGPVTLAGISQRQKISLSYLEQLFGKLRRHELVESTRGPGGGYSLARSTREISVSDIIFAVDEPLDATQCGGNQDCQDDGPCMTHELWATLNKRMIDYLDSVSLQDLVDQQRARDQKAPTKQISVLREHRAALELPTSTLQPIDADGTRMNNPS
;
A
#
# COMPACT_ATOMS: atom_id res chain seq x y z
N MET A 1 -9.44 -19.31 8.85
CA MET A 1 -8.33 -18.34 8.97
C MET A 1 -8.61 -17.18 8.05
N ARG A 2 -8.81 -15.98 8.57
CA ARG A 2 -9.02 -14.75 7.81
C ARG A 2 -8.15 -13.66 8.43
N LEU A 3 -7.07 -13.27 7.75
CA LEU A 3 -6.43 -12.00 8.05
C LEU A 3 -7.46 -10.92 7.73
N THR A 4 -7.94 -10.20 8.74
CA THR A 4 -9.00 -9.21 8.52
C THR A 4 -8.45 -7.98 7.78
N THR A 5 -9.34 -7.12 7.36
CA THR A 5 -9.00 -5.83 6.75
C THR A 5 -8.09 -4.98 7.66
N LYS A 6 -8.20 -5.16 8.99
CA LYS A 6 -7.46 -4.39 10.00
C LYS A 6 -5.95 -4.60 9.89
N GLY A 7 -5.46 -5.84 9.96
CA GLY A 7 -4.04 -6.15 9.84
C GLY A 7 -3.48 -5.74 8.47
N ARG A 8 -4.21 -6.04 7.39
CA ARG A 8 -3.80 -5.69 6.03
C ARG A 8 -3.66 -4.18 5.83
N PHE A 9 -4.61 -3.39 6.31
CA PHE A 9 -4.55 -1.93 6.19
C PHE A 9 -3.48 -1.32 7.08
N ALA A 10 -3.24 -1.89 8.28
CA ALA A 10 -2.16 -1.44 9.14
C ALA A 10 -0.80 -1.64 8.46
N VAL A 11 -0.51 -2.82 7.92
CA VAL A 11 0.73 -3.09 7.17
C VAL A 11 0.86 -2.16 5.97
N THR A 12 -0.20 -1.99 5.16
CA THR A 12 -0.19 -1.07 4.00
C THR A 12 0.13 0.36 4.42
N ALA A 13 -0.49 0.87 5.47
CA ALA A 13 -0.28 2.22 5.97
C ALA A 13 1.14 2.41 6.55
N MET A 14 1.70 1.40 7.20
CA MET A 14 3.07 1.41 7.71
C MET A 14 4.12 1.42 6.59
N ILE A 15 3.89 0.69 5.49
CA ILE A 15 4.74 0.77 4.29
C ILE A 15 4.68 2.17 3.68
N ASP A 16 3.48 2.75 3.53
CA ASP A 16 3.32 4.12 2.99
C ASP A 16 4.04 5.16 3.86
N LEU A 17 3.92 5.05 5.18
CA LEU A 17 4.64 5.89 6.14
C LEU A 17 6.14 5.76 5.97
N ALA A 18 6.68 4.54 5.97
CA ALA A 18 8.11 4.26 5.85
C ALA A 18 8.72 4.79 4.54
N LEU A 19 7.98 4.72 3.44
CA LEU A 19 8.42 5.23 2.15
C LEU A 19 8.56 6.76 2.11
N ARG A 20 7.84 7.50 2.96
CA ARG A 20 7.70 8.96 2.85
C ARG A 20 8.25 9.76 4.02
N GLN A 21 8.52 9.13 5.15
CA GLN A 21 8.99 9.84 6.37
C GLN A 21 10.34 10.53 6.22
N HIS A 22 11.10 10.23 5.15
CA HIS A 22 12.37 10.92 4.86
C HIS A 22 12.20 12.42 4.57
N ASN A 23 11.00 12.87 4.23
CA ASN A 23 10.64 14.28 4.02
C ASN A 23 9.99 14.91 5.27
N GLY A 24 10.01 14.24 6.41
CA GLY A 24 9.35 14.66 7.65
C GLY A 24 8.10 13.83 7.97
N PRO A 25 7.36 14.22 9.03
CA PRO A 25 6.17 13.48 9.46
C PRO A 25 5.09 13.39 8.37
N VAL A 26 4.44 12.24 8.27
CA VAL A 26 3.42 11.96 7.24
C VAL A 26 2.03 12.09 7.84
N THR A 27 1.13 12.82 7.17
CA THR A 27 -0.25 12.97 7.62
C THR A 27 -1.11 11.77 7.28
N LEU A 28 -2.04 11.39 8.17
CA LEU A 28 -3.01 10.32 7.91
C LEU A 28 -3.93 10.64 6.72
N ALA A 29 -4.25 11.92 6.51
CA ALA A 29 -5.01 12.35 5.33
C ALA A 29 -4.27 12.02 4.03
N GLY A 30 -2.94 12.22 3.98
CA GLY A 30 -2.12 11.84 2.85
C GLY A 30 -2.09 10.33 2.60
N ILE A 31 -1.97 9.51 3.66
CA ILE A 31 -2.06 8.04 3.56
C ILE A 31 -3.45 7.62 3.07
N SER A 32 -4.52 8.21 3.65
CA SER A 32 -5.91 7.94 3.28
C SER A 32 -6.16 8.14 1.79
N GLN A 33 -5.70 9.25 1.23
CA GLN A 33 -5.86 9.57 -0.19
C GLN A 33 -5.13 8.57 -1.10
N ARG A 34 -3.90 8.20 -0.75
CA ARG A 34 -3.07 7.29 -1.56
C ARG A 34 -3.55 5.85 -1.50
N GLN A 35 -3.85 5.38 -0.30
CA GLN A 35 -4.17 3.97 -0.06
C GLN A 35 -5.67 3.66 -0.13
N LYS A 36 -6.53 4.69 -0.30
CA LYS A 36 -8.00 4.58 -0.33
C LYS A 36 -8.58 3.93 0.92
N ILE A 37 -7.98 4.24 2.08
CA ILE A 37 -8.44 3.82 3.41
C ILE A 37 -9.07 5.03 4.08
N SER A 38 -10.21 4.87 4.76
CA SER A 38 -10.89 5.99 5.43
C SER A 38 -9.99 6.62 6.51
N LEU A 39 -10.02 7.94 6.63
CA LEU A 39 -9.21 8.68 7.60
C LEU A 39 -9.53 8.25 9.03
N SER A 40 -10.81 8.15 9.38
CA SER A 40 -11.25 7.74 10.72
C SER A 40 -10.77 6.33 11.09
N TYR A 41 -10.68 5.44 10.11
CA TYR A 41 -10.14 4.10 10.33
C TYR A 41 -8.63 4.11 10.55
N LEU A 42 -7.90 4.93 9.77
CA LEU A 42 -6.47 5.13 9.99
C LEU A 42 -6.17 5.73 11.37
N GLU A 43 -6.98 6.68 11.84
CA GLU A 43 -6.85 7.26 13.19
C GLU A 43 -6.95 6.19 14.28
N GLN A 44 -7.90 5.25 14.15
CA GLN A 44 -8.03 4.12 15.06
C GLN A 44 -6.81 3.19 15.02
N LEU A 45 -6.33 2.83 13.81
CA LEU A 45 -5.16 1.97 13.63
C LEU A 45 -3.90 2.64 14.20
N PHE A 46 -3.65 3.90 13.85
CA PHE A 46 -2.48 4.64 14.32
C PHE A 46 -2.51 4.94 15.82
N GLY A 47 -3.69 5.08 16.39
CA GLY A 47 -3.86 5.14 17.84
C GLY A 47 -3.37 3.87 18.55
N LYS A 48 -3.57 2.70 17.95
CA LYS A 48 -3.07 1.40 18.45
C LYS A 48 -1.58 1.23 18.19
N LEU A 49 -1.13 1.47 16.96
CA LEU A 49 0.28 1.42 16.59
C LEU A 49 1.16 2.30 17.49
N ARG A 50 0.66 3.50 17.86
CA ARG A 50 1.36 4.40 18.79
C ARG A 50 1.43 3.84 20.21
N ARG A 51 0.38 3.18 20.70
CA ARG A 51 0.40 2.53 22.03
C ARG A 51 1.43 1.41 22.12
N HIS A 52 1.71 0.75 21.00
CA HIS A 52 2.74 -0.28 20.87
C HIS A 52 4.11 0.25 20.43
N GLU A 53 4.30 1.59 20.46
CA GLU A 53 5.57 2.25 20.14
C GLU A 53 6.14 1.89 18.76
N LEU A 54 5.25 1.66 17.79
CA LEU A 54 5.64 1.45 16.39
C LEU A 54 5.67 2.76 15.62
N VAL A 55 4.86 3.75 16.04
CA VAL A 55 4.82 5.09 15.47
C VAL A 55 4.75 6.15 16.56
N GLU A 56 5.23 7.33 16.26
CA GLU A 56 5.12 8.54 17.06
C GLU A 56 4.36 9.63 16.30
N SER A 57 3.81 10.62 17.03
CA SER A 57 3.04 11.70 16.42
C SER A 57 3.64 13.06 16.77
N THR A 58 3.85 13.90 15.76
CA THR A 58 4.28 15.30 15.90
C THR A 58 3.09 16.22 15.70
N ARG A 59 2.86 17.17 16.62
CA ARG A 59 1.77 18.14 16.56
C ARG A 59 2.22 19.45 15.87
N GLY A 60 1.27 20.18 15.32
CA GLY A 60 1.48 21.53 14.77
C GLY A 60 1.51 21.59 13.25
N PRO A 61 1.79 22.75 12.66
CA PRO A 61 1.98 22.91 11.21
C PRO A 61 3.09 21.99 10.70
N GLY A 62 2.81 21.16 9.70
CA GLY A 62 3.75 20.14 9.23
C GLY A 62 3.83 18.89 10.12
N GLY A 63 2.94 18.75 11.10
CA GLY A 63 2.83 17.57 11.94
C GLY A 63 2.27 16.35 11.21
N GLY A 64 2.35 15.20 11.87
CA GLY A 64 1.93 13.91 11.31
C GLY A 64 2.49 12.76 12.13
N TYR A 65 2.74 11.64 11.47
CA TYR A 65 3.31 10.45 12.08
C TYR A 65 4.66 10.09 11.45
N SER A 66 5.54 9.54 12.26
CA SER A 66 6.82 8.93 11.90
C SER A 66 6.96 7.58 12.58
N LEU A 67 7.88 6.75 12.11
CA LEU A 67 8.21 5.50 12.80
C LEU A 67 8.94 5.81 14.11
N ALA A 68 8.60 5.09 15.17
CA ALA A 68 9.28 5.18 16.47
C ALA A 68 10.54 4.30 16.53
N ARG A 69 10.65 3.33 15.62
CA ARG A 69 11.79 2.39 15.53
C ARG A 69 12.26 2.26 14.08
N SER A 70 13.46 1.71 13.87
CA SER A 70 13.98 1.41 12.54
C SER A 70 13.06 0.44 11.78
N THR A 71 12.95 0.62 10.46
CA THR A 71 12.18 -0.29 9.59
C THR A 71 12.66 -1.76 9.66
N ARG A 72 13.89 -1.99 10.06
CA ARG A 72 14.47 -3.35 10.23
C ARG A 72 14.09 -3.99 11.55
N GLU A 73 13.71 -3.19 12.56
CA GLU A 73 13.33 -3.63 13.89
C GLU A 73 11.82 -3.80 14.08
N ILE A 74 11.04 -3.44 13.05
CA ILE A 74 9.60 -3.62 13.04
C ILE A 74 9.28 -4.80 12.13
N SER A 75 8.76 -5.89 12.72
CA SER A 75 8.29 -7.04 11.95
C SER A 75 6.83 -6.85 11.49
N VAL A 76 6.40 -7.65 10.51
CA VAL A 76 4.99 -7.68 10.09
C VAL A 76 4.10 -8.19 11.22
N SER A 77 4.60 -9.13 12.04
CA SER A 77 3.87 -9.64 13.21
C SER A 77 3.62 -8.53 14.24
N ASP A 78 4.61 -7.67 14.55
CA ASP A 78 4.45 -6.53 15.45
C ASP A 78 3.30 -5.62 15.01
N ILE A 79 3.23 -5.29 13.72
CA ILE A 79 2.19 -4.42 13.16
C ILE A 79 0.81 -5.05 13.31
N ILE A 80 0.68 -6.35 13.03
CA ILE A 80 -0.58 -7.08 13.09
C ILE A 80 -1.06 -7.21 14.55
N PHE A 81 -0.17 -7.58 15.47
CA PHE A 81 -0.50 -7.67 16.89
C PHE A 81 -0.86 -6.31 17.49
N ALA A 82 -0.15 -5.24 17.10
CA ALA A 82 -0.42 -3.89 17.60
C ALA A 82 -1.85 -3.40 17.30
N VAL A 83 -2.50 -3.90 16.27
CA VAL A 83 -3.88 -3.54 15.93
C VAL A 83 -4.93 -4.52 16.46
N ASP A 84 -4.56 -5.38 17.41
CA ASP A 84 -5.43 -6.43 18.00
C ASP A 84 -6.05 -7.34 16.94
N GLU A 85 -5.27 -7.76 15.99
CA GLU A 85 -5.67 -8.75 15.01
C GLU A 85 -5.28 -10.15 15.52
N PRO A 86 -6.23 -11.03 15.82
CA PRO A 86 -5.90 -12.38 16.25
C PRO A 86 -5.36 -13.18 15.06
N LEU A 87 -4.11 -13.60 15.18
CA LEU A 87 -3.48 -14.56 14.27
C LEU A 87 -3.67 -15.95 14.86
N ASP A 88 -4.89 -16.46 14.82
CA ASP A 88 -5.21 -17.77 15.35
C ASP A 88 -5.93 -18.63 14.30
N ALA A 89 -5.36 -19.79 14.05
CA ALA A 89 -5.92 -20.81 13.18
C ALA A 89 -6.65 -21.91 13.97
N THR A 90 -6.51 -21.93 15.31
CA THR A 90 -7.17 -22.87 16.18
C THR A 90 -8.55 -22.34 16.56
N GLN A 91 -9.52 -23.24 16.84
CA GLN A 91 -10.83 -22.85 17.34
C GLN A 91 -10.81 -22.52 18.85
N CYS A 92 -9.84 -23.09 19.56
CA CYS A 92 -9.69 -23.00 21.02
C CYS A 92 -8.69 -21.91 21.45
N GLY A 93 -8.21 -21.04 20.54
CA GLY A 93 -7.20 -20.05 20.89
C GLY A 93 -5.86 -20.63 21.37
N GLY A 94 -5.58 -21.91 21.05
CA GLY A 94 -4.38 -22.61 21.52
C GLY A 94 -4.51 -23.27 22.91
N ASN A 95 -5.66 -23.15 23.58
CA ASN A 95 -5.84 -23.61 24.97
C ASN A 95 -6.05 -25.13 25.12
N GLN A 96 -6.13 -25.89 24.01
CA GLN A 96 -6.37 -27.35 24.00
C GLN A 96 -7.74 -27.77 24.55
N ASP A 97 -8.69 -26.85 24.65
CA ASP A 97 -10.05 -27.04 25.11
C ASP A 97 -11.07 -27.13 23.94
N CYS A 98 -10.66 -27.77 22.86
CA CYS A 98 -11.48 -27.89 21.64
C CYS A 98 -12.74 -28.76 21.86
N GLN A 99 -12.70 -29.66 22.82
CA GLN A 99 -13.79 -30.58 23.24
C GLN A 99 -13.80 -30.70 24.78
N ASP A 100 -14.93 -31.16 25.34
CA ASP A 100 -15.11 -31.26 26.78
C ASP A 100 -14.04 -32.15 27.46
N ASP A 101 -13.43 -33.09 26.71
CA ASP A 101 -12.44 -34.06 27.21
C ASP A 101 -10.99 -33.71 26.76
N GLY A 102 -10.74 -32.52 26.12
CA GLY A 102 -9.39 -32.13 25.73
C GLY A 102 -9.22 -31.73 24.25
N PRO A 103 -8.01 -31.86 23.69
CA PRO A 103 -7.71 -31.40 22.33
C PRO A 103 -8.40 -32.28 21.27
N CYS A 104 -8.91 -31.63 20.22
CA CYS A 104 -9.51 -32.32 19.08
C CYS A 104 -8.45 -33.05 18.23
N MET A 105 -8.86 -34.00 17.40
CA MET A 105 -7.98 -34.80 16.54
C MET A 105 -7.07 -33.95 15.61
N THR A 106 -7.45 -32.72 15.29
CA THR A 106 -6.71 -31.83 14.39
C THR A 106 -6.02 -30.68 15.11
N HIS A 107 -6.02 -30.66 16.47
CA HIS A 107 -5.44 -29.58 17.25
C HIS A 107 -3.98 -29.31 16.90
N GLU A 108 -3.14 -30.34 16.88
CA GLU A 108 -1.70 -30.22 16.58
C GLU A 108 -1.42 -29.67 15.17
N LEU A 109 -2.26 -30.04 14.20
CA LEU A 109 -2.15 -29.49 12.84
C LEU A 109 -2.34 -27.98 12.84
N TRP A 110 -3.42 -27.51 13.46
CA TRP A 110 -3.75 -26.07 13.49
C TRP A 110 -2.81 -25.28 14.36
N ALA A 111 -2.38 -25.81 15.50
CA ALA A 111 -1.38 -25.19 16.35
C ALA A 111 -0.03 -25.04 15.65
N THR A 112 0.42 -26.09 14.94
CA THR A 112 1.65 -26.06 14.14
C THR A 112 1.56 -25.04 12.99
N LEU A 113 0.43 -24.99 12.27
CA LEU A 113 0.20 -24.03 11.20
C LEU A 113 0.25 -22.59 11.74
N ASN A 114 -0.43 -22.36 12.87
CA ASN A 114 -0.46 -21.06 13.53
C ASN A 114 0.95 -20.59 13.91
N LYS A 115 1.72 -21.46 14.53
CA LYS A 115 3.12 -21.17 14.88
C LYS A 115 3.95 -20.82 13.64
N ARG A 116 3.91 -21.61 12.60
CA ARG A 116 4.67 -21.34 11.35
C ARG A 116 4.26 -20.02 10.70
N MET A 117 2.98 -19.66 10.76
CA MET A 117 2.49 -18.38 10.23
C MET A 117 3.06 -17.21 11.03
N ILE A 118 3.01 -17.28 12.35
CA ILE A 118 3.59 -16.25 13.22
C ILE A 118 5.09 -16.14 12.99
N ASP A 119 5.82 -17.26 13.01
CA ASP A 119 7.27 -17.30 12.78
C ASP A 119 7.64 -16.66 11.43
N TYR A 120 6.85 -16.93 10.36
CA TYR A 120 7.07 -16.30 9.06
C TYR A 120 6.83 -14.79 9.10
N LEU A 121 5.72 -14.33 9.67
CA LEU A 121 5.40 -12.89 9.74
C LEU A 121 6.40 -12.13 10.63
N ASP A 122 6.95 -12.80 11.62
CA ASP A 122 8.02 -12.27 12.48
C ASP A 122 9.35 -12.15 11.76
N SER A 123 9.64 -13.07 10.86
CA SER A 123 10.85 -13.05 10.03
C SER A 123 10.85 -11.98 8.92
N VAL A 124 9.69 -11.40 8.59
CA VAL A 124 9.56 -10.36 7.56
C VAL A 124 9.56 -8.99 8.21
N SER A 125 10.57 -8.19 7.93
CA SER A 125 10.67 -6.81 8.42
C SER A 125 9.86 -5.82 7.56
N LEU A 126 9.52 -4.67 8.14
CA LEU A 126 8.94 -3.56 7.39
C LEU A 126 9.90 -3.08 6.27
N GLN A 127 11.23 -3.19 6.49
CA GLN A 127 12.24 -2.86 5.49
C GLN A 127 12.12 -3.74 4.25
N ASP A 128 11.93 -5.06 4.41
CA ASP A 128 11.78 -5.98 3.28
C ASP A 128 10.59 -5.62 2.40
N LEU A 129 9.47 -5.19 3.01
CA LEU A 129 8.28 -4.77 2.29
C LEU A 129 8.49 -3.42 1.58
N VAL A 130 9.20 -2.49 2.19
CA VAL A 130 9.59 -1.21 1.58
C VAL A 130 10.47 -1.44 0.36
N ASP A 131 11.46 -2.32 0.46
CA ASP A 131 12.38 -2.64 -0.65
C ASP A 131 11.65 -3.35 -1.79
N GLN A 132 10.74 -4.26 -1.47
CA GLN A 132 9.87 -4.89 -2.47
C GLN A 132 8.99 -3.86 -3.20
N GLN A 133 8.43 -2.89 -2.48
CA GLN A 133 7.61 -1.84 -3.08
C GLN A 133 8.44 -0.93 -3.98
N ARG A 134 9.61 -0.49 -3.55
CA ARG A 134 10.55 0.31 -4.36
C ARG A 134 10.95 -0.41 -5.65
N ALA A 135 11.23 -1.70 -5.57
CA ALA A 135 11.56 -2.52 -6.73
C ALA A 135 10.39 -2.64 -7.74
N ARG A 136 9.15 -2.67 -7.25
CA ARG A 136 7.94 -2.64 -8.10
C ARG A 136 7.77 -1.29 -8.80
N ASP A 137 7.96 -0.20 -8.07
CA ASP A 137 7.82 1.16 -8.61
C ASP A 137 8.88 1.44 -9.69
N GLN A 138 10.09 0.92 -9.54
CA GLN A 138 11.17 1.01 -10.54
C GLN A 138 10.87 0.20 -11.81
N LYS A 139 10.14 -0.92 -11.70
CA LYS A 139 9.75 -1.78 -12.85
C LYS A 139 8.51 -1.27 -13.60
N ALA A 140 7.81 -0.24 -13.09
CA ALA A 140 6.56 0.28 -13.64
C ALA A 140 6.63 1.57 -14.50
N PRO A 141 7.75 1.97 -15.17
CA PRO A 141 7.82 3.27 -15.84
C PRO A 141 7.22 3.32 -17.25
N THR A 142 6.63 2.26 -17.79
CA THR A 142 6.35 2.21 -19.25
C THR A 142 4.88 2.45 -19.65
N LYS A 143 3.91 2.35 -18.76
CA LYS A 143 2.48 2.45 -19.15
C LYS A 143 1.94 3.88 -19.28
N GLN A 144 2.51 4.87 -18.59
CA GLN A 144 2.01 6.25 -18.69
C GLN A 144 2.60 7.03 -19.87
N ILE A 145 3.80 6.69 -20.33
CA ILE A 145 4.47 7.40 -21.44
C ILE A 145 3.88 6.96 -22.80
N SER A 146 3.43 5.71 -22.93
CA SER A 146 2.80 5.22 -24.17
C SER A 146 1.45 5.90 -24.43
N VAL A 147 0.61 6.06 -23.41
CA VAL A 147 -0.70 6.72 -23.52
C VAL A 147 -0.57 8.19 -23.88
N LEU A 148 0.43 8.90 -23.35
CA LEU A 148 0.68 10.31 -23.71
C LEU A 148 1.26 10.47 -25.13
N ARG A 149 2.05 9.50 -25.61
CA ARG A 149 2.55 9.50 -27.00
C ARG A 149 1.44 9.22 -28.01
N GLU A 150 0.57 8.27 -27.72
CA GLU A 150 -0.61 7.96 -28.57
C GLU A 150 -1.59 9.12 -28.61
N HIS A 151 -1.84 9.82 -27.49
CA HIS A 151 -2.69 11.01 -27.46
C HIS A 151 -2.09 12.20 -28.24
N ARG A 152 -0.76 12.36 -28.21
CA ARG A 152 -0.08 13.42 -28.95
C ARG A 152 -0.05 13.16 -30.45
N ALA A 153 0.12 11.90 -30.85
CA ALA A 153 0.03 11.51 -32.28
C ALA A 153 -1.38 11.63 -32.85
N ALA A 154 -2.42 11.48 -32.02
CA ALA A 154 -3.82 11.64 -32.42
C ALA A 154 -4.26 13.11 -32.51
N LEU A 155 -3.50 14.07 -31.97
CA LEU A 155 -3.74 15.50 -31.98
C LEU A 155 -3.00 16.25 -33.12
N GLU A 156 -2.10 15.58 -33.83
CA GLU A 156 -1.52 16.13 -35.06
C GLU A 156 -2.55 15.98 -36.20
N LEU A 157 -3.41 16.99 -36.34
CA LEU A 157 -4.28 17.16 -37.51
C LEU A 157 -3.39 17.24 -38.74
N PRO A 158 -3.75 16.54 -39.83
CA PRO A 158 -3.05 16.70 -41.10
C PRO A 158 -3.15 18.18 -41.51
N THR A 159 -2.03 18.84 -41.67
CA THR A 159 -1.96 20.16 -42.28
C THR A 159 -2.47 20.02 -43.69
N SER A 160 -3.76 20.29 -43.86
CA SER A 160 -4.39 20.41 -45.17
C SER A 160 -3.60 21.44 -45.96
N THR A 161 -3.08 21.02 -47.08
CA THR A 161 -2.39 21.81 -48.08
C THR A 161 -3.27 23.00 -48.45
N LEU A 162 -2.93 24.17 -47.94
CA LEU A 162 -3.48 25.44 -48.44
C LEU A 162 -2.97 25.62 -49.89
N GLN A 163 -3.80 25.36 -50.86
CA GLN A 163 -3.52 25.73 -52.24
C GLN A 163 -3.48 27.26 -52.35
N PRO A 164 -2.47 27.82 -53.04
CA PRO A 164 -2.43 29.26 -53.28
C PRO A 164 -3.61 29.68 -54.17
N ILE A 165 -4.30 30.73 -53.73
CA ILE A 165 -5.31 31.44 -54.54
C ILE A 165 -4.60 32.58 -55.21
N ASP A 166 -4.97 32.85 -56.47
CA ASP A 166 -4.50 34.04 -57.22
C ASP A 166 -5.14 35.32 -56.67
N ALA A 167 -4.66 36.48 -57.17
CA ALA A 167 -5.07 37.80 -56.69
C ALA A 167 -6.56 38.13 -56.98
N ASP A 168 -7.27 37.23 -57.68
CA ASP A 168 -8.67 37.40 -58.10
C ASP A 168 -9.62 36.36 -57.42
N GLY A 169 -9.14 35.57 -56.45
CA GLY A 169 -9.99 34.66 -55.66
C GLY A 169 -10.44 33.38 -56.37
N THR A 170 -9.83 32.99 -57.48
CA THR A 170 -10.21 31.80 -58.26
C THR A 170 -9.26 30.64 -57.99
N ARG A 171 -9.78 29.42 -57.74
CA ARG A 171 -8.97 28.20 -57.52
C ARG A 171 -8.36 27.75 -58.85
N MET A 172 -7.04 27.61 -58.92
CA MET A 172 -6.35 27.00 -60.04
C MET A 172 -6.65 25.50 -60.15
N ASN A 173 -7.37 25.10 -61.17
CA ASN A 173 -7.44 23.71 -61.62
C ASN A 173 -6.22 23.42 -62.50
N ASN A 174 -5.42 22.44 -62.09
CA ASN A 174 -4.34 21.93 -62.93
C ASN A 174 -4.84 20.75 -63.74
N PRO A 175 -4.81 20.77 -65.09
CA PRO A 175 -5.18 19.64 -65.93
C PRO A 175 -3.93 18.75 -66.19
N SER A 176 -4.17 17.45 -66.12
CA SER A 176 -3.39 16.28 -66.60
C SER A 176 -2.43 15.69 -65.66
#